data_f8e06ac7692cdc2da7ec25bae04fdb4d
#
_entry.id   f8e06ac7692cdc2da7ec25bae04fdb4d
#
_cell.length_a   1.000
_cell.length_b   1.000
_cell.length_c   1.000
_cell.angle_alpha   90.00
_cell.angle_beta   90.00
_cell.angle_gamma   90.00
#
_symmetry.space_group_name_H-M   'P 1'
#
loop_
_entity.id
_entity.type
_entity.pdbx_description
1 polymer ?
#
loop_
_entity_poly.entity_id
_entity_poly.type
_entity_poly.pdbx_seq_one_letter_code
_entity_poly.pdbx_strand_id
1 'polypeptide(L)'
;MLLNLTGKKILVTGIANNRSIAWGIAQQLSKAGAELGITYLPDEKGRFESKVRELTKDLEPSLFLPLDVQNPSQIEEIFENIKNNWGQIDGLVHCLAFAGRDELIGDYSATSSEGFDRALNISAYSLAPLCKAAKPLFSEGAGVVSLTYLG
;
A
#
# COMPACT_ATOMS: atom_id res chain seq x y z
N MET A 1 -3.92 -25.46 -8.57
CA MET A 1 -2.64 -24.94 -9.11
C MET A 1 -2.15 -23.87 -8.16
N LEU A 2 -1.04 -24.07 -7.52
CA LEU A 2 -0.47 -23.04 -6.67
C LEU A 2 0.24 -22.03 -7.57
N LEU A 3 -0.13 -20.75 -7.45
CA LEU A 3 0.56 -19.65 -8.09
C LEU A 3 2.02 -19.65 -7.61
N ASN A 4 2.96 -19.63 -8.54
CA ASN A 4 4.39 -19.51 -8.20
C ASN A 4 4.88 -18.11 -8.53
N LEU A 5 5.25 -17.38 -7.49
CA LEU A 5 5.79 -16.02 -7.57
C LEU A 5 7.25 -15.92 -7.08
N THR A 6 7.95 -17.06 -7.08
CA THR A 6 9.37 -17.09 -6.66
C THR A 6 10.19 -16.09 -7.48
N GLY A 7 10.94 -15.22 -6.78
CA GLY A 7 11.74 -14.16 -7.41
C GLY A 7 10.96 -12.93 -7.85
N LYS A 8 9.62 -12.90 -7.66
CA LYS A 8 8.80 -11.72 -7.94
C LYS A 8 8.80 -10.76 -6.76
N LYS A 9 9.01 -9.50 -7.02
CA LYS A 9 9.11 -8.40 -6.04
C LYS A 9 7.84 -7.58 -6.05
N ILE A 10 7.10 -7.61 -4.95
CA ILE A 10 5.76 -7.01 -4.89
C ILE A 10 5.67 -6.04 -3.72
N LEU A 11 5.32 -4.79 -4.02
CA LEU A 11 5.03 -3.77 -3.03
C LEU A 11 3.56 -3.86 -2.62
N VAL A 12 3.31 -4.04 -1.32
CA VAL A 12 1.96 -4.07 -0.74
C VAL A 12 1.74 -2.84 0.12
N THR A 13 0.71 -2.06 -0.22
CA THR A 13 0.29 -0.89 0.55
C THR A 13 -1.04 -1.16 1.27
N GLY A 14 -1.29 -0.47 2.37
CA GLY A 14 -2.59 -0.47 3.04
C GLY A 14 -2.74 -1.50 4.17
N ILE A 15 -1.67 -2.10 4.68
CA ILE A 15 -1.72 -2.92 5.88
C ILE A 15 -1.77 -2.00 7.11
N ALA A 16 -2.85 -2.07 7.88
CA ALA A 16 -3.03 -1.34 9.13
C ALA A 16 -3.22 -2.27 10.34
N ASN A 17 -3.83 -3.42 10.12
CA ASN A 17 -4.12 -4.43 11.14
C ASN A 17 -4.46 -5.78 10.50
N ASN A 18 -4.76 -6.77 11.34
CA ASN A 18 -5.10 -8.14 10.90
C ASN A 18 -6.43 -8.28 10.15
N ARG A 19 -7.23 -7.21 10.07
CA ARG A 19 -8.49 -7.16 9.28
C ARG A 19 -8.29 -6.50 7.92
N SER A 20 -7.11 -5.92 7.66
CA SER A 20 -6.80 -5.30 6.38
C SER A 20 -6.84 -6.34 5.26
N ILE A 21 -7.51 -6.03 4.16
CA ILE A 21 -7.49 -6.88 2.94
C ILE A 21 -6.05 -7.05 2.46
N ALA A 22 -5.25 -5.98 2.51
CA ALA A 22 -3.82 -6.02 2.17
C ALA A 22 -3.03 -7.06 3.00
N TRP A 23 -3.42 -7.29 4.25
CA TRP A 23 -2.81 -8.34 5.07
C TRP A 23 -3.06 -9.74 4.50
N GLY A 24 -4.31 -10.05 4.14
CA GLY A 24 -4.66 -11.31 3.49
C GLY A 24 -3.93 -11.49 2.15
N ILE A 25 -3.81 -10.43 1.35
CA ILE A 25 -3.06 -10.44 0.09
C ILE A 25 -1.58 -10.73 0.36
N ALA A 26 -0.94 -10.02 1.28
CA ALA A 26 0.47 -10.21 1.61
C ALA A 26 0.77 -11.65 2.05
N GLN A 27 -0.11 -12.27 2.86
CA GLN A 27 0.03 -13.66 3.27
C GLN A 27 -0.02 -14.63 2.07
N GLN A 28 -0.92 -14.41 1.09
CA GLN A 28 -1.01 -15.27 -0.08
C GLN A 28 0.18 -15.07 -1.04
N LEU A 29 0.64 -13.84 -1.21
CA LEU A 29 1.83 -13.53 -2.01
C LEU A 29 3.09 -14.17 -1.40
N SER A 30 3.27 -14.09 -0.08
CA SER A 30 4.36 -14.75 0.63
C SER A 30 4.32 -16.27 0.45
N LYS A 31 3.14 -16.89 0.63
CA LYS A 31 2.95 -18.35 0.40
C LYS A 31 3.25 -18.76 -1.04
N ALA A 32 3.04 -17.87 -2.00
CA ALA A 32 3.37 -18.10 -3.40
C ALA A 32 4.86 -17.88 -3.71
N GLY A 33 5.67 -17.46 -2.74
CA GLY A 33 7.10 -17.27 -2.86
C GLY A 33 7.54 -15.88 -3.32
N ALA A 34 6.65 -14.88 -3.29
CA ALA A 34 7.01 -13.51 -3.62
C ALA A 34 7.90 -12.87 -2.53
N GLU A 35 8.84 -12.06 -2.95
CA GLU A 35 9.57 -11.13 -2.11
C GLU A 35 8.71 -9.88 -1.88
N LEU A 36 8.49 -9.52 -0.60
CA LEU A 36 7.56 -8.48 -0.24
C LEU A 36 8.24 -7.20 0.21
N GLY A 37 7.77 -6.07 -0.33
CA GLY A 37 7.90 -4.75 0.26
C GLY A 37 6.58 -4.37 0.92
N ILE A 38 6.63 -3.92 2.16
CA ILE A 38 5.46 -3.51 2.92
C ILE A 38 5.58 -2.05 3.29
N THR A 39 4.50 -1.31 3.12
CA THR A 39 4.43 0.08 3.59
C THR A 39 3.54 0.18 4.81
N TYR A 40 3.84 1.17 5.65
CA TYR A 40 3.03 1.54 6.80
C TYR A 40 2.81 3.07 6.81
N LEU A 41 1.68 3.51 7.38
CA LEU A 41 1.43 4.93 7.59
C LEU A 41 2.30 5.41 8.75
N PRO A 42 3.20 6.39 8.56
CA PRO A 42 3.98 6.93 9.67
C PRO A 42 3.11 7.74 10.62
N ASP A 43 3.40 7.66 11.91
CA ASP A 43 2.81 8.48 12.95
C ASP A 43 3.89 8.97 13.94
N GLU A 44 3.65 10.11 14.59
CA GLU A 44 4.62 10.73 15.50
C GLU A 44 5.12 9.81 16.62
N LYS A 45 4.31 8.83 17.03
CA LYS A 45 4.62 7.92 18.13
C LYS A 45 5.12 6.56 17.66
N GLY A 46 5.22 6.32 16.35
CA GLY A 46 5.67 5.05 15.77
C GLY A 46 4.75 3.86 16.09
N ARG A 47 3.49 4.11 16.46
CA ARG A 47 2.55 3.05 16.84
C ARG A 47 2.12 2.20 15.66
N PHE A 48 1.87 2.84 14.52
CA PHE A 48 1.49 2.11 13.31
C PHE A 48 2.65 1.30 12.77
N GLU A 49 3.85 1.86 12.78
CA GLU A 49 5.05 1.12 12.41
C GLU A 49 5.21 -0.14 13.26
N SER A 50 5.24 0.00 14.57
CA SER A 50 5.42 -1.13 15.50
C SER A 50 4.34 -2.20 15.32
N LYS A 51 3.10 -1.79 15.13
CA LYS A 51 1.96 -2.70 14.94
C LYS A 51 2.05 -3.47 13.63
N VAL A 52 2.35 -2.78 12.52
CA VAL A 52 2.46 -3.42 11.21
C VAL A 52 3.70 -4.32 11.17
N ARG A 53 4.81 -3.89 11.74
CA ARG A 53 6.03 -4.69 11.83
C ARG A 53 5.82 -5.99 12.60
N GLU A 54 5.17 -5.93 13.76
CA GLU A 54 4.83 -7.12 14.54
C GLU A 54 3.89 -8.06 13.77
N LEU A 55 2.89 -7.51 13.09
CA LEU A 55 1.94 -8.29 12.30
C LEU A 55 2.61 -9.01 11.13
N THR A 56 3.58 -8.37 10.48
CA THR A 56 4.18 -8.86 9.23
C THR A 56 5.51 -9.57 9.43
N LYS A 57 5.99 -9.70 10.66
CA LYS A 57 7.32 -10.27 10.96
C LYS A 57 7.56 -11.66 10.35
N ASP A 58 6.55 -12.52 10.40
CA ASP A 58 6.65 -13.89 9.89
C ASP A 58 6.63 -13.97 8.35
N LEU A 59 6.30 -12.87 7.66
CA LEU A 59 6.42 -12.76 6.21
C LEU A 59 7.82 -12.36 5.75
N GLU A 60 8.68 -11.95 6.68
CA GLU A 60 10.07 -11.53 6.43
C GLU A 60 10.19 -10.56 5.25
N PRO A 61 9.43 -9.42 5.25
CA PRO A 61 9.48 -8.49 4.13
C PRO A 61 10.90 -7.93 3.96
N SER A 62 11.42 -7.94 2.75
CA SER A 62 12.77 -7.42 2.44
C SER A 62 12.82 -5.90 2.44
N LEU A 63 11.66 -5.23 2.26
CA LEU A 63 11.51 -3.79 2.42
C LEU A 63 10.35 -3.48 3.37
N PHE A 64 10.57 -2.53 4.27
CA PHE A 64 9.55 -2.05 5.20
C PHE A 64 9.68 -0.52 5.30
N LEU A 65 8.75 0.19 4.67
CA LEU A 65 8.92 1.61 4.32
C LEU A 65 7.73 2.47 4.80
N PRO A 66 8.00 3.68 5.32
CA PRO A 66 6.94 4.63 5.64
C PRO A 66 6.30 5.17 4.36
N LEU A 67 4.97 5.30 4.34
CA LEU A 67 4.25 5.89 3.23
C LEU A 67 2.99 6.62 3.70
N ASP A 68 3.02 7.93 3.60
CA ASP A 68 1.83 8.77 3.53
C ASP A 68 1.66 9.25 2.08
N VAL A 69 0.62 8.78 1.40
CA VAL A 69 0.36 9.13 -0.01
C VAL A 69 -0.05 10.58 -0.23
N GLN A 70 -0.35 11.30 0.86
CA GLN A 70 -0.56 12.75 0.83
C GLN A 70 0.77 13.53 0.80
N ASN A 71 1.90 12.85 1.00
CA ASN A 71 3.23 13.43 0.96
C ASN A 71 3.99 12.97 -0.29
N PRO A 72 4.11 13.82 -1.34
CA PRO A 72 4.81 13.45 -2.56
C PRO A 72 6.27 13.03 -2.35
N SER A 73 6.97 13.65 -1.40
CA SER A 73 8.38 13.29 -1.11
C SER A 73 8.50 11.86 -0.59
N GLN A 74 7.55 11.39 0.24
CA GLN A 74 7.58 10.00 0.70
C GLN A 74 7.33 9.01 -0.44
N ILE A 75 6.49 9.37 -1.42
CA ILE A 75 6.31 8.55 -2.62
C ILE A 75 7.63 8.44 -3.39
N GLU A 76 8.32 9.54 -3.59
CA GLU A 76 9.64 9.54 -4.27
C GLU A 76 10.67 8.71 -3.49
N GLU A 77 10.75 8.89 -2.18
CA GLU A 77 11.68 8.19 -1.30
C GLU A 77 11.49 6.67 -1.31
N ILE A 78 10.25 6.17 -1.28
CA ILE A 78 10.03 4.72 -1.31
C ILE A 78 10.45 4.11 -2.66
N PHE A 79 10.20 4.79 -3.79
CA PHE A 79 10.60 4.26 -5.09
C PHE A 79 12.09 4.41 -5.36
N GLU A 80 12.76 5.40 -4.81
CA GLU A 80 14.23 5.46 -4.80
C GLU A 80 14.83 4.32 -3.96
N ASN A 81 14.23 4.02 -2.81
CA ASN A 81 14.63 2.88 -1.98
C ASN A 81 14.44 1.55 -2.72
N ILE A 82 13.29 1.35 -3.38
CA ILE A 82 13.01 0.17 -4.20
C ILE A 82 14.04 0.04 -5.33
N LYS A 83 14.34 1.13 -6.03
CA LYS A 83 15.35 1.14 -7.08
C LYS A 83 16.71 0.68 -6.58
N ASN A 84 17.14 1.20 -5.43
CA ASN A 84 18.46 0.91 -4.87
C ASN A 84 18.59 -0.53 -4.32
N ASN A 85 17.51 -1.10 -3.78
CA ASN A 85 17.54 -2.43 -3.16
C ASN A 85 17.03 -3.54 -4.09
N TRP A 86 16.00 -3.25 -4.89
CA TRP A 86 15.37 -4.24 -5.76
C TRP A 86 15.73 -4.08 -7.23
N GLY A 87 16.00 -2.85 -7.67
CA GLY A 87 16.25 -2.50 -9.06
C GLY A 87 15.00 -2.49 -9.92
N GLN A 88 14.06 -3.38 -9.68
CA GLN A 88 12.79 -3.49 -10.39
C GLN A 88 11.67 -3.92 -9.44
N ILE A 89 10.42 -3.80 -9.92
CA ILE A 89 9.21 -4.22 -9.22
C ILE A 89 8.31 -5.02 -10.18
N ASP A 90 7.78 -6.15 -9.72
CA ASP A 90 6.90 -7.02 -10.49
C ASP A 90 5.41 -6.81 -10.16
N GLY A 91 5.11 -6.20 -9.02
CA GLY A 91 3.74 -5.94 -8.64
C GLY A 91 3.58 -4.78 -7.66
N LEU A 92 2.48 -4.03 -7.83
CA LEU A 92 2.03 -2.98 -6.91
C LEU A 92 0.60 -3.30 -6.47
N VAL A 93 0.41 -3.49 -5.17
CA VAL A 93 -0.90 -3.70 -4.55
C VAL A 93 -1.33 -2.43 -3.85
N HIS A 94 -2.36 -1.78 -4.38
CA HIS A 94 -2.95 -0.56 -3.84
C HIS A 94 -4.22 -0.90 -3.06
N CYS A 95 -4.09 -0.97 -1.74
CA CYS A 95 -5.20 -1.24 -0.81
C CYS A 95 -5.38 -0.08 0.17
N LEU A 96 -5.24 1.14 -0.31
CA LEU A 96 -5.36 2.34 0.50
C LEU A 96 -6.81 2.83 0.49
N ALA A 97 -7.34 3.09 1.67
CA ALA A 97 -8.63 3.74 1.85
C ALA A 97 -8.64 4.53 3.15
N PHE A 98 -9.24 5.69 3.11
CA PHE A 98 -9.41 6.55 4.28
C PHE A 98 -10.66 7.41 4.14
N ALA A 99 -11.38 7.56 5.24
CA ALA A 99 -12.34 8.64 5.44
C ALA A 99 -12.20 9.13 6.88
N GLY A 100 -12.35 10.43 7.10
CA GLY A 100 -12.37 11.02 8.44
C GLY A 100 -13.53 10.44 9.24
N ARG A 101 -13.33 10.23 10.56
CA ARG A 101 -14.38 9.67 11.41
C ARG A 101 -15.66 10.49 11.39
N ASP A 102 -15.53 11.80 11.35
CA ASP A 102 -16.66 12.73 11.35
C ASP A 102 -17.47 12.65 10.05
N GLU A 103 -16.85 12.22 8.95
CA GLU A 103 -17.50 11.98 7.65
C GLU A 103 -18.25 10.65 7.58
N LEU A 104 -18.05 9.77 8.55
CA LEU A 104 -18.67 8.45 8.63
C LEU A 104 -19.84 8.39 9.63
N ILE A 105 -20.16 9.52 10.27
CA ILE A 105 -21.19 9.62 11.30
C ILE A 105 -22.24 10.65 10.87
N GLY A 106 -23.53 10.28 10.96
CA GLY A 106 -24.64 11.17 10.61
C GLY A 106 -25.07 11.06 9.16
N ASP A 107 -25.73 12.12 8.67
CA ASP A 107 -26.25 12.16 7.32
C ASP A 107 -25.16 12.39 6.28
N TYR A 108 -25.24 11.67 5.17
CA TYR A 108 -24.33 11.88 4.03
C TYR A 108 -24.34 13.32 3.51
N SER A 109 -25.50 13.98 3.56
CA SER A 109 -25.65 15.39 3.14
C SER A 109 -24.83 16.38 3.99
N ALA A 110 -24.36 15.95 5.17
CA ALA A 110 -23.51 16.75 6.05
C ALA A 110 -22.00 16.56 5.74
N THR A 111 -21.65 15.74 4.76
CA THR A 111 -20.23 15.52 4.36
C THR A 111 -19.58 16.84 4.00
N SER A 112 -18.41 17.12 4.59
CA SER A 112 -17.64 18.31 4.27
C SER A 112 -16.90 18.16 2.95
N SER A 113 -16.69 19.29 2.24
CA SER A 113 -15.88 19.31 1.01
C SER A 113 -14.45 18.84 1.28
N GLU A 114 -13.86 19.28 2.38
CA GLU A 114 -12.51 18.91 2.78
C GLU A 114 -12.39 17.42 3.09
N GLY A 115 -13.34 16.86 3.84
CA GLY A 115 -13.36 15.43 4.17
C GLY A 115 -13.55 14.56 2.94
N PHE A 116 -14.41 14.98 2.02
CA PHE A 116 -14.62 14.30 0.75
C PHE A 116 -13.37 14.31 -0.13
N ASP A 117 -12.75 15.48 -0.32
CA ASP A 117 -11.52 15.63 -1.10
C ASP A 117 -10.39 14.78 -0.53
N ARG A 118 -10.23 14.79 0.78
CA ARG A 118 -9.21 13.98 1.46
C ARG A 118 -9.46 12.48 1.28
N ALA A 119 -10.70 12.04 1.42
CA ALA A 119 -11.07 10.64 1.22
C ALA A 119 -10.77 10.18 -0.20
N LEU A 120 -11.14 10.96 -1.22
CA LEU A 120 -10.85 10.64 -2.61
C LEU A 120 -9.35 10.69 -2.93
N ASN A 121 -8.64 11.66 -2.39
CA ASN A 121 -7.21 11.80 -2.60
C ASN A 121 -6.46 10.55 -2.12
N ILE A 122 -6.73 10.12 -0.89
CA ILE A 122 -6.07 8.94 -0.32
C ILE A 122 -6.56 7.64 -0.95
N SER A 123 -7.87 7.49 -1.14
CA SER A 123 -8.47 6.20 -1.51
C SER A 123 -8.44 5.90 -3.01
N ALA A 124 -8.45 6.92 -3.85
CA ALA A 124 -8.52 6.77 -5.31
C ALA A 124 -7.36 7.42 -6.04
N TYR A 125 -7.17 8.73 -5.88
CA TYR A 125 -6.14 9.46 -6.63
C TYR A 125 -4.73 8.96 -6.36
N SER A 126 -4.43 8.51 -5.14
CA SER A 126 -3.09 8.05 -4.75
C SER A 126 -2.54 6.93 -5.63
N LEU A 127 -3.38 6.17 -6.29
CA LEU A 127 -2.96 5.16 -7.27
C LEU A 127 -2.16 5.79 -8.43
N ALA A 128 -2.57 6.96 -8.91
CA ALA A 128 -1.92 7.62 -10.04
C ALA A 128 -0.46 8.04 -9.75
N PRO A 129 -0.17 8.80 -8.66
CA PRO A 129 1.22 9.15 -8.33
C PRO A 129 2.07 7.94 -7.97
N LEU A 130 1.52 6.92 -7.32
CA LEU A 130 2.24 5.67 -7.05
C LEU A 130 2.62 4.94 -8.35
N CYS A 131 1.69 4.81 -9.29
CA CYS A 131 1.97 4.23 -10.60
C CYS A 131 2.98 5.05 -11.40
N LYS A 132 2.88 6.39 -11.35
CA LYS A 132 3.83 7.28 -12.02
C LYS A 132 5.26 7.05 -11.51
N ALA A 133 5.43 6.95 -10.21
CA ALA A 133 6.74 6.73 -9.59
C ALA A 133 7.26 5.28 -9.82
N ALA A 134 6.36 4.29 -9.81
CA ALA A 134 6.70 2.89 -10.05
C ALA A 134 7.05 2.59 -11.52
N LYS A 135 6.47 3.32 -12.48
CA LYS A 135 6.56 3.03 -13.91
C LYS A 135 7.98 2.79 -14.43
N PRO A 136 9.01 3.57 -14.07
CA PRO A 136 10.37 3.33 -14.53
C PRO A 136 11.00 2.04 -14.00
N LEU A 137 10.42 1.45 -12.94
CA LEU A 137 10.93 0.27 -12.23
C LEU A 137 10.12 -0.99 -12.54
N PHE A 138 9.00 -0.90 -13.25
CA PHE A 138 8.21 -2.07 -13.61
C PHE A 138 8.99 -3.01 -14.52
N SER A 139 9.06 -4.29 -14.12
CA SER A 139 9.52 -5.36 -14.98
C SER A 139 8.52 -5.60 -16.11
N GLU A 140 8.96 -6.31 -17.16
CA GLU A 140 8.05 -6.75 -18.21
C GLU A 140 6.95 -7.68 -17.60
N GLY A 141 5.69 -7.36 -17.88
CA GLY A 141 4.55 -8.09 -17.33
C GLY A 141 4.22 -7.78 -15.87
N ALA A 142 4.75 -6.68 -15.32
CA ALA A 142 4.38 -6.24 -13.98
C ALA A 142 2.88 -5.97 -13.84
N GLY A 143 2.30 -6.35 -12.69
CA GLY A 143 0.89 -6.18 -12.39
C GLY A 143 0.63 -5.05 -11.40
N VAL A 144 -0.46 -4.30 -11.63
CA VAL A 144 -1.00 -3.33 -10.66
C VAL A 144 -2.41 -3.75 -10.27
N VAL A 145 -2.66 -3.86 -8.97
CA VAL A 145 -3.97 -4.24 -8.41
C VAL A 145 -4.44 -3.14 -7.48
N SER A 146 -5.68 -2.72 -7.66
CA SER A 146 -6.39 -1.84 -6.74
C SER A 146 -7.74 -2.44 -6.37
N LEU A 147 -8.28 -2.03 -5.22
CA LEU A 147 -9.58 -2.50 -4.73
C LEU A 147 -10.64 -1.44 -4.97
N THR A 148 -11.79 -1.88 -5.43
CA THR A 148 -12.96 -1.02 -5.60
C THR A 148 -14.20 -1.78 -5.16
N TYR A 149 -15.28 -1.04 -4.96
CA TYR A 149 -16.60 -1.58 -4.64
C TYR A 149 -17.44 -1.73 -5.92
N LEU A 150 -18.27 -2.76 -5.95
CA LEU A 150 -19.35 -2.83 -6.94
C LEU A 150 -20.43 -1.85 -6.47
N GLY A 151 -20.51 -0.72 -7.12
CA GLY A 151 -21.51 0.30 -6.84
C GLY A 151 -22.88 -0.08 -7.37
#